data_4f2ca20080cbe5f8618d5d49fc7922b1
#
_entry.id   4f2ca20080cbe5f8618d5d49fc7922b1
#
_cell.length_a   1.000
_cell.length_b   1.000
_cell.length_c   1.000
_cell.angle_alpha   90.00
_cell.angle_beta   90.00
_cell.angle_gamma   90.00
#
_symmetry.space_group_name_H-M   'P 1'
#
loop_
_entity.id
_entity.type
_entity.pdbx_description
1 polymer ?
#
loop_
_entity_poly.entity_id
_entity_poly.type
_entity_poly.pdbx_seq_one_letter_code
_entity_poly.pdbx_strand_id
1 'polypeptide(L)'
;MRSDAGPWFSREFLSAYISGYVDGEGCFTFSISPRASLRAGWEVRPSLSVSQNGDRAEALHALKGHFGCGTIRPDRSDRTLKWETRRLEDLLDRVIPHFEMFPLLSGKRLDFERFAGVCRLMAVGAHRNRAGLIQIVELARVMNPSGKRRYDAEDVLASLRQGEGIVCASGNGGITRSSDLHEWRNDLGAVSTRDPVKL
;
A
#
# COMPACT_ATOMS: atom_id res chain seq x y z
N MET A 1 9.58 37.78 18.65
CA MET A 1 10.42 37.49 17.47
C MET A 1 9.57 36.76 16.45
N ARG A 2 9.14 37.43 15.36
CA ARG A 2 8.48 36.77 14.23
C ARG A 2 9.58 36.08 13.46
N SER A 3 9.53 34.77 13.30
CA SER A 3 10.47 34.05 12.43
C SER A 3 10.13 34.43 10.99
N ASP A 4 11.01 35.19 10.34
CA ASP A 4 11.00 35.42 8.90
C ASP A 4 11.40 34.13 8.15
N ALA A 5 10.63 33.05 8.38
CA ALA A 5 10.66 31.92 7.50
C ALA A 5 9.94 32.35 6.21
N GLY A 6 10.70 32.56 5.14
CA GLY A 6 10.16 32.98 3.86
C GLY A 6 9.03 32.06 3.35
N PRO A 7 8.32 32.44 2.29
CA PRO A 7 7.13 31.74 1.79
C PRO A 7 7.35 30.24 1.46
N TRP A 8 8.59 29.81 1.35
CA TRP A 8 9.02 28.42 1.08
C TRP A 8 8.80 27.46 2.26
N PHE A 9 8.46 27.97 3.46
CA PHE A 9 8.21 27.17 4.66
C PHE A 9 6.76 27.25 5.12
N SER A 10 5.84 27.69 4.24
CA SER A 10 4.44 27.68 4.58
C SER A 10 3.93 26.22 4.63
N ARG A 11 2.91 25.99 5.46
CA ARG A 11 2.28 24.66 5.57
C ARG A 11 1.68 24.23 4.23
N GLU A 12 1.14 25.16 3.46
CA GLU A 12 0.57 24.92 2.14
C GLU A 12 1.63 24.46 1.16
N PHE A 13 2.80 25.12 1.16
CA PHE A 13 3.92 24.73 0.30
C PHE A 13 4.39 23.31 0.61
N LEU A 14 4.59 22.99 1.90
CA LEU A 14 4.96 21.62 2.30
C LEU A 14 3.90 20.61 1.90
N SER A 15 2.62 20.94 2.04
CA SER A 15 1.51 20.06 1.65
C SER A 15 1.50 19.81 0.14
N ALA A 16 1.66 20.85 -0.67
CA ALA A 16 1.73 20.70 -2.13
C ALA A 16 2.98 19.90 -2.56
N TYR A 17 4.13 20.14 -1.93
CA TYR A 17 5.35 19.36 -2.15
C TYR A 17 5.13 17.88 -1.86
N ILE A 18 4.50 17.54 -0.71
CA ILE A 18 4.21 16.16 -0.31
C ILE A 18 3.27 15.50 -1.31
N SER A 19 2.25 16.19 -1.80
CA SER A 19 1.36 15.65 -2.83
C SER A 19 2.12 15.35 -4.12
N GLY A 20 2.95 16.27 -4.60
CA GLY A 20 3.78 16.06 -5.79
C GLY A 20 4.78 14.92 -5.60
N TYR A 21 5.40 14.82 -4.42
CA TYR A 21 6.34 13.76 -4.12
C TYR A 21 5.67 12.37 -4.07
N VAL A 22 4.49 12.27 -3.44
CA VAL A 22 3.69 11.03 -3.42
C VAL A 22 3.13 10.73 -4.80
N ASP A 23 2.82 11.73 -5.61
CA ASP A 23 2.38 11.54 -7.00
C ASP A 23 3.46 10.85 -7.85
N GLY A 24 4.74 11.18 -7.64
CA GLY A 24 5.88 10.49 -8.25
C GLY A 24 6.18 9.12 -7.63
N GLU A 25 6.48 9.10 -6.34
CA GLU A 25 7.14 7.99 -5.65
C GLU A 25 6.22 7.16 -4.74
N GLY A 26 4.99 7.63 -4.49
CA GLY A 26 4.07 6.96 -3.56
C GLY A 26 3.35 5.76 -4.18
N CYS A 27 2.97 4.83 -3.31
CA CYS A 27 2.16 3.67 -3.68
C CYS A 27 1.00 3.49 -2.70
N PHE A 28 -0.23 3.63 -3.21
CA PHE A 28 -1.46 3.24 -2.53
C PHE A 28 -1.77 1.79 -2.86
N THR A 29 -1.87 0.93 -1.86
CA THR A 29 -2.07 -0.51 -2.12
C THR A 29 -2.88 -1.19 -1.02
N PHE A 30 -3.40 -2.36 -1.36
CA PHE A 30 -4.01 -3.29 -0.43
C PHE A 30 -3.33 -4.65 -0.53
N SER A 31 -2.96 -5.21 0.60
CA SER A 31 -2.63 -6.62 0.70
C SER A 31 -3.92 -7.39 1.02
N ILE A 32 -4.28 -8.34 0.18
CA ILE A 32 -5.40 -9.26 0.39
C ILE A 32 -4.80 -10.64 0.56
N SER A 33 -5.08 -11.29 1.69
CA SER A 33 -4.49 -12.58 2.03
C SER A 33 -5.48 -13.48 2.76
N PRO A 34 -5.38 -14.82 2.60
CA PRO A 34 -6.22 -15.76 3.32
C PRO A 34 -5.98 -15.65 4.84
N ARG A 35 -7.05 -15.69 5.60
CA ARG A 35 -7.02 -15.73 7.07
C ARG A 35 -8.19 -16.51 7.63
N ALA A 36 -7.96 -17.79 7.93
CA ALA A 36 -8.98 -18.71 8.37
C ALA A 36 -9.73 -18.28 9.66
N SER A 37 -9.10 -17.46 10.51
CA SER A 37 -9.72 -16.94 11.73
C SER A 37 -10.79 -15.87 11.46
N LEU A 38 -10.87 -15.32 10.25
CA LEU A 38 -11.88 -14.34 9.86
C LEU A 38 -13.08 -15.04 9.22
N ARG A 39 -14.30 -14.60 9.58
CA ARG A 39 -15.55 -15.18 9.05
C ARG A 39 -15.61 -15.24 7.52
N ALA A 40 -15.06 -14.25 6.86
CA ALA A 40 -15.03 -14.18 5.40
C ALA A 40 -13.79 -14.86 4.78
N GLY A 41 -12.89 -15.42 5.59
CA GLY A 41 -11.69 -16.14 5.16
C GLY A 41 -10.54 -15.27 4.63
N TRP A 42 -10.75 -13.98 4.46
CA TRP A 42 -9.77 -13.05 3.86
C TRP A 42 -9.52 -11.84 4.73
N GLU A 43 -8.27 -11.40 4.79
CA GLU A 43 -7.84 -10.19 5.44
C GLU A 43 -7.44 -9.13 4.40
N VAL A 44 -7.90 -7.90 4.60
CA VAL A 44 -7.51 -6.73 3.80
C VAL A 44 -6.69 -5.79 4.66
N ARG A 45 -5.52 -5.39 4.18
CA ARG A 45 -4.65 -4.42 4.86
C ARG A 45 -4.31 -3.28 3.90
N PRO A 46 -4.76 -2.06 4.17
CA PRO A 46 -4.38 -0.88 3.42
C PRO A 46 -2.96 -0.47 3.73
N SER A 47 -2.29 0.14 2.77
CA SER A 47 -0.96 0.72 2.95
C SER A 47 -0.74 1.88 2.00
N LEU A 48 -0.26 3.02 2.52
CA LEU A 48 0.44 4.02 1.75
C LEU A 48 1.92 3.91 2.07
N SER A 49 2.75 3.80 1.05
CA SER A 49 4.20 3.74 1.21
C SER A 49 4.92 4.60 0.18
N VAL A 50 6.10 5.09 0.58
CA VAL A 50 7.03 5.83 -0.26
C VAL A 50 8.42 5.29 0.02
N SER A 51 9.17 4.96 -1.03
CA SER A 51 10.54 4.47 -0.91
C SER A 51 11.51 5.51 -1.49
N GLN A 52 12.71 5.61 -0.91
CA GLN A 52 13.77 6.50 -1.38
C GLN A 52 15.13 5.93 -1.01
N ASN A 53 16.15 6.26 -1.80
CA ASN A 53 17.53 5.91 -1.46
C ASN A 53 17.91 6.44 -0.08
N GLY A 54 18.68 5.65 0.68
CA GLY A 54 19.00 5.97 2.06
C GLY A 54 19.79 7.26 2.26
N ASP A 55 20.53 7.69 1.24
CA ASP A 55 21.29 8.95 1.20
C ASP A 55 20.43 10.19 0.86
N ARG A 56 19.12 10.01 0.59
CA ARG A 56 18.15 11.06 0.23
C ARG A 56 16.83 10.89 0.98
N ALA A 57 16.92 10.56 2.26
CA ALA A 57 15.76 10.20 3.08
C ALA A 57 15.02 11.41 3.66
N GLU A 58 15.47 12.64 3.41
CA GLU A 58 14.88 13.86 3.95
C GLU A 58 13.38 13.96 3.63
N ALA A 59 12.98 13.59 2.41
CA ALA A 59 11.58 13.59 1.99
C ALA A 59 10.74 12.59 2.81
N LEU A 60 11.29 11.44 3.19
CA LEU A 60 10.59 10.47 4.04
C LEU A 60 10.41 10.99 5.47
N HIS A 61 11.40 11.71 6.00
CA HIS A 61 11.29 12.37 7.29
C HIS A 61 10.27 13.51 7.26
N ALA A 62 10.23 14.28 6.16
CA ALA A 62 9.21 15.31 5.95
C ALA A 62 7.80 14.71 5.89
N LEU A 63 7.59 13.60 5.16
CA LEU A 63 6.33 12.84 5.13
C LEU A 63 5.91 12.42 6.54
N LYS A 64 6.83 11.79 7.29
CA LYS A 64 6.55 11.33 8.65
C LYS A 64 6.20 12.48 9.58
N GLY A 65 6.91 13.61 9.49
CA GLY A 65 6.63 14.81 10.29
C GLY A 65 5.28 15.43 9.92
N HIS A 66 4.98 15.54 8.64
CA HIS A 66 3.74 16.13 8.13
C HIS A 66 2.49 15.33 8.54
N PHE A 67 2.49 14.01 8.29
CA PHE A 67 1.36 13.16 8.66
C PHE A 67 1.34 12.81 10.16
N GLY A 68 2.45 12.95 10.87
CA GLY A 68 2.55 12.58 12.29
C GLY A 68 2.30 11.08 12.54
N CYS A 69 2.45 10.24 11.52
CA CYS A 69 2.21 8.79 11.59
C CYS A 69 3.15 8.03 10.66
N GLY A 70 3.02 6.70 10.65
CA GLY A 70 3.84 5.82 9.84
C GLY A 70 5.24 5.57 10.43
N THR A 71 5.96 4.65 9.80
CA THR A 71 7.30 4.24 10.21
C THR A 71 8.26 4.31 9.03
N ILE A 72 9.49 4.72 9.29
CA ILE A 72 10.59 4.64 8.32
C ILE A 72 11.42 3.43 8.67
N ARG A 73 11.67 2.55 7.71
CA ARG A 73 12.47 1.34 7.88
C ARG A 73 13.33 1.07 6.65
N PRO A 74 14.49 0.42 6.80
CA PRO A 74 15.23 -0.09 5.65
C PRO A 74 14.40 -1.12 4.88
N ASP A 75 14.40 -1.02 3.56
CA ASP A 75 13.99 -2.13 2.71
C ASP A 75 15.18 -3.09 2.60
N ARG A 76 14.94 -4.38 2.84
CA ARG A 76 16.01 -5.38 2.87
C ARG A 76 16.43 -5.83 1.47
N SER A 77 15.64 -5.52 0.46
CA SER A 77 15.89 -5.94 -0.93
C SER A 77 16.88 -5.04 -1.65
N ASP A 78 16.88 -3.75 -1.26
CA ASP A 78 17.66 -2.76 -1.97
C ASP A 78 18.09 -1.65 -1.00
N ARG A 79 19.09 -1.14 -0.81
CA ARG A 79 19.58 -0.08 0.12
C ARG A 79 18.65 1.14 0.27
N THR A 80 17.33 0.98 0.01
CA THR A 80 16.33 2.03 0.16
C THR A 80 15.80 2.11 1.58
N LEU A 81 15.29 3.28 1.93
CA LEU A 81 14.42 3.48 3.08
C LEU A 81 12.98 3.60 2.59
N LYS A 82 12.08 3.06 3.37
CA LYS A 82 10.64 3.09 3.10
C LYS A 82 9.90 3.71 4.28
N TRP A 83 9.18 4.80 4.02
CA TRP A 83 8.14 5.26 4.91
C TRP A 83 6.84 4.54 4.56
N GLU A 84 6.12 4.06 5.57
CA GLU A 84 4.87 3.34 5.39
C GLU A 84 3.91 3.59 6.53
N THR A 85 2.62 3.79 6.21
CA THR A 85 1.51 3.82 7.15
C THR A 85 0.44 2.80 6.73
N ARG A 86 -0.06 2.03 7.71
CA ARG A 86 -1.04 0.95 7.51
C ARG A 86 -2.23 1.03 8.45
N ARG A 87 -2.12 1.83 9.50
CA ARG A 87 -3.19 1.96 10.49
C ARG A 87 -4.37 2.68 9.86
N LEU A 88 -5.53 2.02 9.85
CA LEU A 88 -6.73 2.54 9.17
C LEU A 88 -7.13 3.92 9.69
N GLU A 89 -7.06 4.14 11.00
CA GLU A 89 -7.33 5.42 11.64
C GLU A 89 -6.40 6.53 11.11
N ASP A 90 -5.09 6.28 11.06
CA ASP A 90 -4.13 7.26 10.52
C ASP A 90 -4.41 7.58 9.04
N LEU A 91 -4.81 6.56 8.26
CA LEU A 91 -5.18 6.74 6.86
C LEU A 91 -6.44 7.61 6.71
N LEU A 92 -7.46 7.37 7.53
CA LEU A 92 -8.73 8.10 7.47
C LEU A 92 -8.61 9.53 8.01
N ASP A 93 -7.88 9.72 9.12
CA ASP A 93 -7.87 10.99 9.84
C ASP A 93 -6.79 11.95 9.34
N ARG A 94 -5.74 11.45 8.68
CA ARG A 94 -4.56 12.25 8.33
C ARG A 94 -4.21 12.20 6.85
N VAL A 95 -4.17 11.00 6.27
CA VAL A 95 -3.68 10.80 4.90
C VAL A 95 -4.76 11.18 3.88
N ILE A 96 -5.95 10.61 4.01
CA ILE A 96 -7.04 10.84 3.06
C ILE A 96 -7.45 12.31 3.01
N PRO A 97 -7.68 13.01 4.15
CA PRO A 97 -8.02 14.43 4.12
C PRO A 97 -6.94 15.32 3.47
N HIS A 98 -5.66 14.94 3.62
CA HIS A 98 -4.58 15.66 2.97
C HIS A 98 -4.70 15.63 1.45
N PHE A 99 -4.84 14.44 0.84
CA PHE A 99 -4.91 14.32 -0.62
C PHE A 99 -6.27 14.77 -1.20
N GLU A 100 -7.31 14.89 -0.39
CA GLU A 100 -8.57 15.55 -0.79
C GLU A 100 -8.40 17.07 -0.88
N MET A 101 -7.59 17.65 0.03
CA MET A 101 -7.31 19.09 0.04
C MET A 101 -6.19 19.48 -0.94
N PHE A 102 -5.19 18.63 -1.11
CA PHE A 102 -4.05 18.80 -2.00
C PHE A 102 -3.97 17.61 -2.97
N PRO A 103 -4.80 17.61 -4.03
CA PRO A 103 -4.99 16.44 -4.89
C PRO A 103 -3.74 16.12 -5.70
N LEU A 104 -3.57 14.82 -5.97
CA LEU A 104 -2.60 14.31 -6.94
C LEU A 104 -3.00 14.74 -8.36
N LEU A 105 -2.03 14.98 -9.23
CA LEU A 105 -2.27 15.47 -10.59
C LEU A 105 -2.18 14.37 -11.65
N SER A 106 -1.44 13.29 -11.36
CA SER A 106 -1.27 12.16 -12.30
C SER A 106 -2.43 11.17 -12.25
N GLY A 107 -2.34 10.11 -13.06
CA GLY A 107 -3.27 8.97 -13.00
C GLY A 107 -3.32 8.28 -11.64
N LYS A 108 -2.32 8.47 -10.78
CA LYS A 108 -2.31 7.98 -9.39
C LYS A 108 -3.46 8.56 -8.55
N ARG A 109 -4.03 9.68 -8.94
CA ARG A 109 -5.24 10.22 -8.34
C ARG A 109 -6.39 9.21 -8.34
N LEU A 110 -6.58 8.46 -9.43
CA LEU A 110 -7.62 7.43 -9.51
C LEU A 110 -7.36 6.28 -8.54
N ASP A 111 -6.08 5.90 -8.36
CA ASP A 111 -5.71 4.89 -7.37
C ASP A 111 -5.94 5.39 -5.94
N PHE A 112 -5.64 6.65 -5.66
CA PHE A 112 -5.98 7.28 -4.38
C PHE A 112 -7.49 7.32 -4.12
N GLU A 113 -8.31 7.71 -5.08
CA GLU A 113 -9.78 7.77 -4.93
C GLU A 113 -10.36 6.38 -4.59
N ARG A 114 -9.88 5.32 -5.27
CA ARG A 114 -10.24 3.93 -4.98
C ARG A 114 -9.75 3.50 -3.60
N PHE A 115 -8.50 3.85 -3.27
CA PHE A 115 -7.91 3.60 -1.96
C PHE A 115 -8.74 4.22 -0.84
N ALA A 116 -9.10 5.49 -0.96
CA ALA A 116 -9.93 6.19 0.01
C ALA A 116 -11.33 5.53 0.15
N GLY A 117 -11.93 5.14 -0.98
CA GLY A 117 -13.20 4.41 -1.00
C GLY A 117 -13.13 3.10 -0.22
N VAL A 118 -12.09 2.30 -0.44
CA VAL A 118 -11.88 1.03 0.30
C VAL A 118 -11.63 1.30 1.78
N CYS A 119 -10.80 2.28 2.15
CA CYS A 119 -10.59 2.63 3.56
C CYS A 119 -11.89 3.01 4.26
N ARG A 120 -12.79 3.75 3.59
CA ARG A 120 -14.11 4.11 4.13
C ARG A 120 -15.03 2.89 4.27
N LEU A 121 -15.05 1.97 3.30
CA LEU A 121 -15.74 0.69 3.42
C LEU A 121 -15.21 -0.13 4.62
N MET A 122 -13.90 -0.10 4.85
CA MET A 122 -13.31 -0.77 6.01
C MET A 122 -13.70 -0.11 7.33
N ALA A 123 -13.83 1.22 7.37
CA ALA A 123 -14.25 1.96 8.56
C ALA A 123 -15.64 1.53 9.05
N VAL A 124 -16.57 1.28 8.13
CA VAL A 124 -17.92 0.77 8.46
C VAL A 124 -17.97 -0.76 8.59
N GLY A 125 -16.82 -1.43 8.58
CA GLY A 125 -16.73 -2.87 8.79
C GLY A 125 -17.12 -3.73 7.59
N ALA A 126 -17.25 -3.16 6.38
CA ALA A 126 -17.61 -3.90 5.17
C ALA A 126 -16.66 -5.07 4.87
N HIS A 127 -15.36 -4.91 5.16
CA HIS A 127 -14.35 -5.97 5.02
C HIS A 127 -14.57 -7.20 5.90
N ARG A 128 -15.53 -7.17 6.85
CA ARG A 128 -15.85 -8.30 7.76
C ARG A 128 -16.93 -9.21 7.20
N ASN A 129 -17.59 -8.82 6.13
CA ASN A 129 -18.61 -9.62 5.47
C ASN A 129 -18.28 -9.84 4.00
N ARG A 130 -18.89 -10.86 3.42
CA ARG A 130 -18.61 -11.32 2.06
C ARG A 130 -18.96 -10.28 1.00
N ALA A 131 -20.11 -9.66 1.09
CA ALA A 131 -20.56 -8.66 0.10
C ALA A 131 -19.63 -7.44 0.08
N GLY A 132 -19.24 -6.93 1.24
CA GLY A 132 -18.28 -5.83 1.34
C GLY A 132 -16.88 -6.19 0.87
N LEU A 133 -16.42 -7.45 1.12
CA LEU A 133 -15.15 -7.93 0.57
C LEU A 133 -15.16 -7.99 -0.95
N ILE A 134 -16.26 -8.45 -1.57
CA ILE A 134 -16.39 -8.43 -3.03
C ILE A 134 -16.23 -7.00 -3.55
N GLN A 135 -16.92 -6.02 -2.97
CA GLN A 135 -16.77 -4.61 -3.36
C GLN A 135 -15.32 -4.11 -3.22
N ILE A 136 -14.65 -4.46 -2.12
CA ILE A 136 -13.26 -4.09 -1.87
C ILE A 136 -12.33 -4.72 -2.91
N VAL A 137 -12.48 -6.00 -3.22
CA VAL A 137 -11.66 -6.69 -4.23
C VAL A 137 -11.87 -6.10 -5.61
N GLU A 138 -13.12 -5.78 -5.99
CA GLU A 138 -13.45 -5.13 -7.26
C GLU A 138 -12.79 -3.74 -7.40
N LEU A 139 -12.78 -2.94 -6.34
CA LEU A 139 -12.06 -1.65 -6.34
C LEU A 139 -10.54 -1.86 -6.38
N ALA A 140 -10.03 -2.80 -5.60
CA ALA A 140 -8.61 -3.04 -5.50
C ALA A 140 -8.02 -3.60 -6.80
N ARG A 141 -8.74 -4.46 -7.55
CA ARG A 141 -8.20 -5.11 -8.76
C ARG A 141 -7.80 -4.15 -9.87
N VAL A 142 -8.46 -2.99 -9.95
CA VAL A 142 -8.19 -1.97 -10.97
C VAL A 142 -7.18 -0.91 -10.54
N MET A 143 -6.63 -1.03 -9.32
CA MET A 143 -5.55 -0.18 -8.84
C MET A 143 -4.19 -0.77 -9.23
N ASN A 144 -3.21 0.09 -9.51
CA ASN A 144 -1.83 -0.32 -9.82
C ASN A 144 -1.79 -1.49 -10.84
N PRO A 145 -2.26 -1.31 -12.07
CA PRO A 145 -2.43 -2.41 -13.04
C PRO A 145 -1.11 -3.11 -13.40
N SER A 146 0.03 -2.45 -13.24
CA SER A 146 1.36 -3.01 -13.44
C SER A 146 1.93 -3.72 -12.20
N GLY A 147 1.26 -3.63 -11.05
CA GLY A 147 1.72 -4.21 -9.79
C GLY A 147 1.50 -5.72 -9.74
N LYS A 148 2.49 -6.48 -9.26
CA LYS A 148 2.35 -7.92 -9.00
C LYS A 148 1.48 -8.15 -7.77
N ARG A 149 0.44 -8.97 -7.90
CA ARG A 149 -0.43 -9.40 -6.79
C ARG A 149 -0.08 -10.82 -6.38
N ARG A 150 -0.12 -11.09 -5.09
CA ARG A 150 0.14 -12.44 -4.56
C ARG A 150 -0.99 -13.42 -4.88
N TYR A 151 -2.23 -12.94 -4.89
CA TYR A 151 -3.41 -13.73 -5.22
C TYR A 151 -4.12 -13.05 -6.37
N ASP A 152 -4.59 -13.82 -7.33
CA ASP A 152 -5.40 -13.32 -8.41
C ASP A 152 -6.74 -12.81 -7.88
N ALA A 153 -7.21 -11.68 -8.38
CA ALA A 153 -8.45 -11.09 -7.90
C ALA A 153 -9.67 -11.93 -8.26
N GLU A 154 -9.65 -12.61 -9.42
CA GLU A 154 -10.74 -13.49 -9.86
C GLU A 154 -10.83 -14.73 -8.97
N ASP A 155 -9.70 -15.32 -8.56
CA ASP A 155 -9.67 -16.45 -7.61
C ASP A 155 -10.26 -16.05 -6.27
N VAL A 156 -9.90 -14.87 -5.75
CA VAL A 156 -10.47 -14.32 -4.52
C VAL A 156 -11.98 -14.12 -4.66
N LEU A 157 -12.42 -13.50 -5.75
CA LEU A 157 -13.85 -13.27 -6.02
C LEU A 157 -14.63 -14.58 -6.18
N ALA A 158 -14.07 -15.56 -6.88
CA ALA A 158 -14.67 -16.87 -7.04
C ALA A 158 -14.89 -17.55 -5.67
N SER A 159 -13.87 -17.55 -4.81
CA SER A 159 -13.97 -18.13 -3.45
C SER A 159 -15.03 -17.41 -2.59
N LEU A 160 -15.12 -16.08 -2.75
CA LEU A 160 -16.12 -15.28 -2.04
C LEU A 160 -17.55 -15.52 -2.56
N ARG A 161 -17.75 -15.79 -3.84
CA ARG A 161 -19.07 -16.06 -4.45
C ARG A 161 -19.58 -17.45 -4.16
N GLN A 162 -18.71 -18.47 -4.12
CA GLN A 162 -19.10 -19.88 -3.93
C GLN A 162 -19.51 -20.23 -2.49
N GLY A 163 -19.27 -19.35 -1.53
CA GLY A 163 -19.66 -19.62 -0.14
C GLY A 163 -18.68 -20.49 0.63
N GLU A 164 -17.66 -21.00 0.01
CA GLU A 164 -16.61 -21.76 0.64
C GLU A 164 -15.62 -20.77 1.29
N GLY A 165 -15.81 -20.53 2.61
CA GLY A 165 -14.67 -20.14 3.42
C GLY A 165 -13.56 -21.15 3.13
N ILE A 166 -12.30 -20.72 3.04
CA ILE A 166 -11.18 -21.66 2.93
C ILE A 166 -11.27 -22.59 4.12
N VAL A 167 -11.89 -23.75 3.92
CA VAL A 167 -11.79 -24.89 4.82
C VAL A 167 -10.34 -25.33 4.61
N CYS A 168 -9.48 -24.96 5.55
CA CYS A 168 -8.21 -25.66 5.67
C CYS A 168 -8.60 -27.14 5.79
N ALA A 169 -8.30 -27.92 4.74
CA ALA A 169 -8.51 -29.35 4.77
C ALA A 169 -7.70 -29.93 5.94
N SER A 170 -8.36 -30.12 7.06
CA SER A 170 -7.94 -31.02 8.11
C SER A 170 -8.26 -32.44 7.63
N GLY A 171 -7.42 -32.90 6.73
CA GLY A 171 -7.47 -34.26 6.18
C GLY A 171 -6.05 -34.76 6.06
N ASN A 172 -5.70 -35.73 6.89
CA ASN A 172 -4.50 -36.55 6.92
C ASN A 172 -3.79 -36.68 5.57
N GLY A 173 -2.72 -35.94 5.37
CA GLY A 173 -1.85 -36.05 4.21
C GLY A 173 -0.75 -35.05 4.41
N GLY A 174 0.38 -35.51 4.99
CA GLY A 174 1.53 -34.66 5.34
C GLY A 174 1.98 -33.77 4.19
N ILE A 175 1.86 -32.50 4.38
CA ILE A 175 2.64 -31.51 3.65
C ILE A 175 3.65 -30.93 4.64
N THR A 176 4.83 -31.41 4.49
CA THR A 176 6.05 -30.89 5.04
C THR A 176 6.20 -29.42 4.67
N ARG A 177 6.05 -28.47 5.69
CA ARG A 177 7.18 -27.76 6.21
C ARG A 177 7.82 -26.62 5.50
N SER A 178 7.93 -25.60 6.22
CA SER A 178 9.14 -24.83 6.58
C SER A 178 10.18 -24.45 5.50
N SER A 179 10.21 -25.07 4.33
CA SER A 179 11.10 -24.68 3.23
C SER A 179 10.52 -23.62 2.30
N ASP A 180 9.22 -23.47 2.22
CA ASP A 180 8.58 -22.59 1.24
C ASP A 180 8.56 -21.11 1.64
N LEU A 181 8.99 -20.80 2.87
CA LEU A 181 9.12 -19.42 3.34
C LEU A 181 10.43 -18.75 2.89
N HIS A 182 11.38 -19.50 2.35
CA HIS A 182 12.69 -18.98 1.91
C HIS A 182 12.73 -18.60 0.42
N GLU A 183 11.85 -19.15 -0.42
CA GLU A 183 11.86 -18.88 -1.87
C GLU A 183 11.35 -17.50 -2.27
N TRP A 184 10.68 -16.81 -1.36
CA TRP A 184 10.10 -15.49 -1.60
C TRP A 184 11.09 -14.32 -1.63
N ARG A 185 12.38 -14.59 -1.41
CA ARG A 185 13.38 -13.52 -1.29
C ARG A 185 14.15 -13.24 -2.57
N ASN A 186 14.08 -14.09 -3.58
CA ASN A 186 15.00 -14.05 -4.72
C ASN A 186 14.37 -13.61 -6.06
N ASP A 187 13.04 -13.43 -6.15
CA ASP A 187 12.39 -13.09 -7.42
C ASP A 187 12.19 -11.58 -7.69
N LEU A 188 12.75 -10.71 -6.86
CA LEU A 188 12.91 -9.30 -7.20
C LEU A 188 14.32 -9.05 -7.75
N GLY A 189 14.67 -9.88 -8.73
CA GLY A 189 15.98 -9.87 -9.34
C GLY A 189 16.02 -9.16 -10.68
N ALA A 190 17.17 -8.72 -10.97
CA ALA A 190 17.80 -8.53 -12.26
C ALA A 190 17.02 -7.72 -13.30
N VAL A 191 16.96 -6.42 -13.11
CA VAL A 191 16.97 -5.49 -14.24
C VAL A 191 18.42 -5.44 -14.74
N SER A 192 18.66 -6.09 -15.88
CA SER A 192 19.90 -6.05 -16.63
C SER A 192 20.25 -4.60 -16.98
N THR A 193 21.29 -4.10 -16.38
CA THR A 193 21.97 -2.89 -16.83
C THR A 193 22.66 -3.21 -18.16
N ARG A 194 22.11 -2.71 -19.26
CA ARG A 194 22.83 -2.65 -20.54
C ARG A 194 23.69 -1.41 -20.56
N ASP A 195 24.88 -1.62 -21.10
CA ASP A 195 26.06 -0.80 -21.20
C ASP A 195 25.87 0.68 -21.58
N PRO A 196 26.79 1.58 -21.16
CA PRO A 196 26.84 2.94 -21.65
C PRO A 196 27.40 2.98 -23.08
N VAL A 197 26.63 3.57 -23.99
CA VAL A 197 27.13 3.95 -25.31
C VAL A 197 28.20 5.01 -25.14
N LYS A 198 29.40 4.70 -25.67
CA LYS A 198 30.48 5.67 -25.92
C LYS A 198 30.04 6.68 -26.97
N LEU A 199 30.11 7.94 -26.65
CA LEU A 199 30.55 9.03 -27.51
C LEU A 199 31.11 10.13 -26.64
#